data_389dc60b5214443657cd90e146c25bc1
#
_entry.id   389dc60b5214443657cd90e146c25bc1
#
_cell.length_a   1.000
_cell.length_b   1.000
_cell.length_c   1.000
_cell.angle_alpha   90.00
_cell.angle_beta   90.00
_cell.angle_gamma   90.00
#
_symmetry.space_group_name_H-M   'P 1'
#
loop_
_entity.id
_entity.type
_entity.pdbx_description
1 polymer ?
#
loop_
_entity_poly.entity_id
_entity_poly.type
_entity_poly.pdbx_seq_one_letter_code
_entity_poly.pdbx_strand_id
1 'polypeptide(L)'
;SGLNPRLAGDQGTIDDLSWRNFVKEVFFDSETAIGLISTPPGPYPQEAVVPPKEMAHIRDEINRLAGSQRMLAHGLVTPQLGAVDLGFMAMQAETLKVDAWKCYTGSCPKGFDRGWRMDDEGIAYPMLEQARKLQVKRICVHKGLPLGPVPDYNHPRDLIKAAKDFPDLDFLVYHSGLRGVASIDQVFAKTGEIPWTTE
;
A
#
# COMPACT_ATOMS: atom_id res chain seq x y z
N SER A 1 20.45 7.45 5.37
CA SER A 1 20.48 6.28 6.24
C SER A 1 20.19 6.60 7.71
N GLY A 2 19.23 7.48 7.98
CA GLY A 2 18.81 7.79 9.35
C GLY A 2 18.21 6.60 10.12
N LEU A 3 17.89 5.50 9.45
CA LEU A 3 17.28 4.31 10.05
C LEU A 3 18.30 3.25 10.52
N ASN A 4 19.50 3.24 9.98
CA ASN A 4 20.56 2.34 10.43
C ASN A 4 21.91 3.07 10.47
N PRO A 5 22.39 3.46 11.67
CA PRO A 5 23.67 4.16 11.84
C PRO A 5 24.88 3.38 11.32
N ARG A 6 24.80 2.04 11.22
CA ARG A 6 25.90 1.20 10.70
C ARG A 6 26.08 1.34 9.19
N LEU A 7 25.04 1.84 8.49
CA LEU A 7 25.08 2.15 7.05
C LEU A 7 25.36 3.64 6.78
N ALA A 8 25.66 4.42 7.81
CA ALA A 8 26.04 5.82 7.66
C ALA A 8 27.42 5.89 6.99
N GLY A 9 27.46 6.33 5.74
CA GLY A 9 28.66 6.36 4.91
C GLY A 9 28.67 5.36 3.74
N ASP A 10 27.80 4.36 3.76
CA ASP A 10 27.56 3.51 2.60
C ASP A 10 26.71 4.26 1.56
N GLN A 11 27.33 4.61 0.46
CA GLN A 11 26.63 5.25 -0.67
C GLN A 11 26.13 4.13 -1.60
N GLY A 12 24.87 3.74 -1.39
CA GLY A 12 24.19 2.85 -2.32
C GLY A 12 24.08 3.48 -3.72
N THR A 13 24.05 2.66 -4.73
CA THR A 13 23.85 3.05 -6.12
C THR A 13 22.44 2.70 -6.59
N ILE A 14 22.04 3.20 -7.76
CA ILE A 14 20.74 2.84 -8.34
C ILE A 14 20.65 1.32 -8.63
N ASP A 15 21.76 0.66 -8.85
CA ASP A 15 21.83 -0.79 -9.10
C ASP A 15 21.46 -1.59 -7.85
N ASP A 16 21.64 -1.02 -6.66
CA ASP A 16 21.24 -1.64 -5.39
C ASP A 16 19.71 -1.73 -5.24
N LEU A 17 18.97 -0.94 -6.01
CA LEU A 17 17.51 -1.00 -6.08
C LEU A 17 17.00 -2.03 -7.10
N SER A 18 17.89 -2.80 -7.73
CA SER A 18 17.49 -3.83 -8.67
C SER A 18 16.67 -4.94 -7.98
N TRP A 19 15.72 -5.53 -8.69
CA TRP A 19 14.93 -6.65 -8.16
C TRP A 19 15.81 -7.87 -7.81
N ARG A 20 16.96 -8.03 -8.41
CA ARG A 20 17.92 -9.11 -8.09
C ARG A 20 18.55 -8.91 -6.71
N ASN A 21 18.97 -7.69 -6.40
CA ASN A 21 19.45 -7.36 -5.05
C ASN A 21 18.33 -7.49 -4.03
N PHE A 22 17.12 -7.06 -4.35
CA PHE A 22 15.95 -7.29 -3.53
C PHE A 22 15.76 -8.80 -3.22
N VAL A 23 15.83 -9.67 -4.23
CA VAL A 23 15.71 -11.13 -4.03
C VAL A 23 16.80 -11.64 -3.10
N LYS A 24 18.05 -11.19 -3.29
CA LYS A 24 19.17 -11.58 -2.42
C LYS A 24 18.88 -11.18 -0.96
N GLU A 25 18.61 -9.92 -0.71
CA GLU A 25 18.46 -9.39 0.65
C GLU A 25 17.20 -9.91 1.35
N VAL A 26 16.09 -10.03 0.60
CA VAL A 26 14.80 -10.41 1.19
C VAL A 26 14.62 -11.91 1.32
N PHE A 27 15.15 -12.71 0.41
CA PHE A 27 14.89 -14.16 0.40
C PHE A 27 16.11 -15.03 0.69
N PHE A 28 17.33 -14.55 0.43
CA PHE A 28 18.55 -15.33 0.71
C PHE A 28 19.24 -14.89 2.01
N ASP A 29 19.22 -13.61 2.30
CA ASP A 29 19.88 -13.04 3.48
C ASP A 29 18.89 -12.89 4.67
N SER A 30 17.65 -13.36 4.54
CA SER A 30 16.62 -13.33 5.59
C SER A 30 15.75 -14.60 5.59
N GLU A 31 14.92 -14.76 6.63
CA GLU A 31 13.97 -15.85 6.76
C GLU A 31 12.62 -15.57 6.09
N THR A 32 12.53 -14.57 5.21
CA THR A 32 11.29 -14.20 4.53
C THR A 32 10.82 -15.32 3.60
N ALA A 33 9.65 -15.86 3.89
CA ALA A 33 9.05 -16.92 3.08
C ALA A 33 8.28 -16.38 1.88
N ILE A 34 7.49 -15.30 2.06
CA ILE A 34 6.68 -14.67 1.02
C ILE A 34 6.80 -13.15 1.15
N GLY A 35 7.08 -12.47 0.04
CA GLY A 35 7.06 -11.02 -0.07
C GLY A 35 5.81 -10.51 -0.78
N LEU A 36 5.49 -9.23 -0.58
CA LEU A 36 4.41 -8.54 -1.31
C LEU A 36 4.97 -7.23 -1.87
N ILE A 37 5.11 -7.15 -3.19
CA ILE A 37 5.63 -5.95 -3.85
C ILE A 37 4.58 -4.84 -3.89
N SER A 38 4.99 -3.65 -3.48
CA SER A 38 4.17 -2.46 -3.39
C SER A 38 4.96 -1.24 -3.87
N THR A 39 4.27 -0.14 -4.13
CA THR A 39 4.87 1.12 -4.58
C THR A 39 4.18 2.31 -3.92
N PRO A 40 4.86 3.45 -3.74
CA PRO A 40 4.21 4.73 -3.45
C PRO A 40 3.22 5.14 -4.54
N PRO A 41 2.22 5.99 -4.22
CA PRO A 41 1.27 6.44 -5.22
C PRO A 41 1.95 7.39 -6.22
N GLY A 42 1.53 7.32 -7.48
CA GLY A 42 1.80 8.32 -8.50
C GLY A 42 0.61 9.25 -8.72
N PRO A 43 0.71 10.21 -9.65
CA PRO A 43 -0.43 11.03 -10.10
C PRO A 43 -1.59 10.18 -10.64
N TYR A 44 -1.27 9.08 -11.25
CA TYR A 44 -2.17 8.01 -11.69
C TYR A 44 -1.54 6.66 -11.38
N PRO A 45 -2.31 5.56 -11.25
CA PRO A 45 -1.74 4.23 -10.99
C PRO A 45 -0.65 3.79 -11.97
N GLN A 46 -0.79 4.16 -13.25
CA GLN A 46 0.18 3.83 -14.29
C GLN A 46 1.48 4.63 -14.20
N GLU A 47 1.46 5.75 -13.48
CA GLU A 47 2.59 6.68 -13.29
C GLU A 47 3.21 6.52 -11.89
N ALA A 48 2.89 5.45 -11.19
CA ALA A 48 3.53 5.10 -9.94
C ALA A 48 5.02 4.76 -10.15
N VAL A 49 5.83 4.88 -9.10
CA VAL A 49 7.28 4.60 -9.15
C VAL A 49 7.56 3.20 -9.70
N VAL A 50 6.76 2.22 -9.29
CA VAL A 50 6.73 0.88 -9.89
C VAL A 50 5.29 0.60 -10.30
N PRO A 51 4.93 0.75 -11.58
CA PRO A 51 3.57 0.55 -12.04
C PRO A 51 3.06 -0.88 -11.81
N PRO A 52 1.74 -1.12 -11.72
CA PRO A 52 1.17 -2.45 -11.49
C PRO A 52 1.66 -3.52 -12.47
N LYS A 53 1.86 -3.15 -13.73
CA LYS A 53 2.41 -4.07 -14.76
C LYS A 53 3.81 -4.54 -14.39
N GLU A 54 4.66 -3.64 -13.91
CA GLU A 54 6.02 -3.96 -13.50
C GLU A 54 6.04 -4.78 -12.22
N MET A 55 5.20 -4.44 -11.23
CA MET A 55 5.05 -5.25 -10.02
C MET A 55 4.62 -6.69 -10.34
N ALA A 56 3.66 -6.86 -11.25
CA ALA A 56 3.22 -8.18 -11.70
C ALA A 56 4.33 -8.95 -12.41
N HIS A 57 5.09 -8.27 -13.28
CA HIS A 57 6.24 -8.87 -13.97
C HIS A 57 7.31 -9.35 -12.98
N ILE A 58 7.71 -8.52 -12.02
CA ILE A 58 8.69 -8.88 -10.99
C ILE A 58 8.19 -10.08 -10.16
N ARG A 59 6.92 -10.05 -9.73
CA ARG A 59 6.30 -11.20 -9.03
C ARG A 59 6.43 -12.49 -9.85
N ASP A 60 6.05 -12.44 -11.11
CA ASP A 60 6.03 -13.63 -11.98
C ASP A 60 7.42 -14.18 -12.20
N GLU A 61 8.43 -13.32 -12.41
CA GLU A 61 9.81 -13.74 -12.56
C GLU A 61 10.38 -14.37 -11.27
N ILE A 62 10.12 -13.78 -10.11
CA ILE A 62 10.55 -14.35 -8.82
C ILE A 62 9.90 -15.71 -8.59
N ASN A 63 8.59 -15.82 -8.81
CA ASN A 63 7.85 -17.08 -8.63
C ASN A 63 8.30 -18.16 -9.60
N ARG A 64 8.56 -17.79 -10.86
CA ARG A 64 9.10 -18.70 -11.88
C ARG A 64 10.48 -19.24 -11.49
N LEU A 65 11.39 -18.37 -11.05
CA LEU A 65 12.73 -18.75 -10.60
C LEU A 65 12.70 -19.63 -9.36
N ALA A 66 11.80 -19.34 -8.43
CA ALA A 66 11.65 -20.12 -7.20
C ALA A 66 10.93 -21.45 -7.40
N GLY A 67 10.22 -21.65 -8.52
CA GLY A 67 9.34 -22.81 -8.74
C GLY A 67 8.17 -22.89 -7.75
N SER A 68 7.86 -21.79 -7.06
CA SER A 68 6.79 -21.70 -6.04
C SER A 68 6.38 -20.24 -5.82
N GLN A 69 5.24 -20.04 -5.15
CA GLN A 69 4.77 -18.69 -4.80
C GLN A 69 5.62 -18.08 -3.67
N ARG A 70 6.52 -17.20 -4.00
CA ARG A 70 7.39 -16.45 -3.08
C ARG A 70 7.10 -14.96 -3.08
N MET A 71 6.43 -14.45 -4.13
CA MET A 71 6.09 -13.05 -4.28
C MET A 71 4.62 -12.88 -4.64
N LEU A 72 3.99 -11.88 -4.06
CA LEU A 72 2.68 -11.35 -4.37
C LEU A 72 2.83 -9.93 -4.94
N ALA A 73 1.83 -9.43 -5.65
CA ALA A 73 1.84 -8.07 -6.21
C ALA A 73 0.54 -7.33 -5.94
N HIS A 74 0.65 -6.06 -5.57
CA HIS A 74 -0.49 -5.16 -5.48
C HIS A 74 -0.98 -4.71 -6.86
N GLY A 75 -2.31 -4.58 -6.98
CA GLY A 75 -2.92 -3.61 -7.86
C GLY A 75 -3.03 -2.25 -7.16
N LEU A 76 -2.98 -1.17 -7.91
CA LEU A 76 -3.19 0.18 -7.39
C LEU A 76 -4.58 0.67 -7.73
N VAL A 77 -5.19 1.40 -6.80
CA VAL A 77 -6.50 2.03 -6.97
C VAL A 77 -6.46 3.50 -6.57
N THR A 78 -7.21 4.29 -7.32
CA THR A 78 -7.37 5.74 -7.12
C THR A 78 -8.86 6.07 -7.31
N PRO A 79 -9.73 5.72 -6.34
CA PRO A 79 -11.18 5.71 -6.53
C PRO A 79 -11.78 7.09 -6.86
N GLN A 80 -11.07 8.19 -6.57
CA GLN A 80 -11.48 9.54 -6.99
C GLN A 80 -11.62 9.67 -8.53
N LEU A 81 -10.96 8.81 -9.32
CA LEU A 81 -11.06 8.78 -10.78
C LEU A 81 -12.35 8.10 -11.28
N GLY A 82 -13.17 7.56 -10.37
CA GLY A 82 -14.48 6.99 -10.69
C GLY A 82 -14.41 5.84 -11.70
N ALA A 83 -15.24 5.90 -12.75
CA ALA A 83 -15.37 4.82 -13.74
C ALA A 83 -14.04 4.45 -14.44
N VAL A 84 -13.12 5.40 -14.59
CA VAL A 84 -11.79 5.15 -15.18
C VAL A 84 -10.99 4.18 -14.28
N ASP A 85 -10.99 4.42 -12.97
CA ASP A 85 -10.30 3.55 -12.02
C ASP A 85 -10.95 2.16 -11.93
N LEU A 86 -12.28 2.09 -11.94
CA LEU A 86 -13.01 0.81 -11.93
C LEU A 86 -12.67 -0.05 -13.16
N GLY A 87 -12.55 0.57 -14.34
CA GLY A 87 -12.09 -0.11 -15.55
C GLY A 87 -10.63 -0.57 -15.44
N PHE A 88 -9.78 0.24 -14.82
CA PHE A 88 -8.39 -0.12 -14.60
C PHE A 88 -8.24 -1.25 -13.56
N MET A 89 -9.08 -1.28 -12.51
CA MET A 89 -9.16 -2.41 -11.59
C MET A 89 -9.49 -3.72 -12.31
N ALA A 90 -10.48 -3.70 -13.21
CA ALA A 90 -10.84 -4.88 -14.00
C ALA A 90 -9.64 -5.40 -14.81
N MET A 91 -8.96 -4.52 -15.53
CA MET A 91 -7.76 -4.88 -16.29
C MET A 91 -6.66 -5.46 -15.39
N GLN A 92 -6.39 -4.85 -14.24
CA GLN A 92 -5.37 -5.35 -13.31
C GLN A 92 -5.71 -6.75 -12.77
N ALA A 93 -6.96 -6.98 -12.39
CA ALA A 93 -7.41 -8.30 -11.92
C ALA A 93 -7.36 -9.35 -13.01
N GLU A 94 -7.86 -9.04 -14.21
CA GLU A 94 -8.01 -9.99 -15.32
C GLU A 94 -6.68 -10.30 -16.03
N THR A 95 -5.85 -9.28 -16.25
CA THR A 95 -4.60 -9.41 -17.01
C THR A 95 -3.38 -9.61 -16.15
N LEU A 96 -3.24 -8.79 -15.07
CA LEU A 96 -2.07 -8.81 -14.21
C LEU A 96 -2.22 -9.79 -13.04
N LYS A 97 -3.43 -10.29 -12.78
CA LYS A 97 -3.70 -11.23 -11.68
C LYS A 97 -3.17 -10.74 -10.33
N VAL A 98 -3.47 -9.49 -10.01
CA VAL A 98 -3.04 -8.87 -8.75
C VAL A 98 -3.60 -9.60 -7.53
N ASP A 99 -2.84 -9.62 -6.43
CA ASP A 99 -3.16 -10.41 -5.24
C ASP A 99 -3.94 -9.61 -4.19
N ALA A 100 -3.82 -8.30 -4.21
CA ALA A 100 -4.48 -7.38 -3.31
C ALA A 100 -4.53 -5.97 -3.92
N TRP A 101 -5.42 -5.11 -3.42
CA TRP A 101 -5.52 -3.70 -3.80
C TRP A 101 -4.74 -2.83 -2.83
N LYS A 102 -3.88 -1.96 -3.33
CA LYS A 102 -3.21 -0.95 -2.53
C LYS A 102 -3.83 0.41 -2.78
N CYS A 103 -4.21 1.09 -1.70
CA CYS A 103 -4.80 2.41 -1.76
C CYS A 103 -4.18 3.38 -0.75
N TYR A 104 -4.28 4.67 -1.08
CA TYR A 104 -3.70 5.78 -0.35
C TYR A 104 -4.74 6.86 -0.14
N THR A 105 -5.41 6.84 1.00
CA THR A 105 -6.52 7.74 1.31
C THR A 105 -6.12 9.21 1.41
N GLY A 106 -4.85 9.50 1.74
CA GLY A 106 -4.31 10.87 1.73
C GLY A 106 -3.80 11.36 0.38
N SER A 107 -3.71 10.47 -0.63
CA SER A 107 -3.19 10.84 -1.95
C SER A 107 -4.20 11.68 -2.74
N CYS A 108 -3.67 12.68 -3.48
CA CYS A 108 -4.44 13.55 -4.36
C CYS A 108 -3.93 13.34 -5.78
N PRO A 109 -4.66 12.62 -6.65
CA PRO A 109 -4.33 12.54 -8.06
C PRO A 109 -4.43 13.92 -8.71
N LYS A 110 -3.83 14.09 -9.89
CA LYS A 110 -3.84 15.36 -10.61
C LYS A 110 -5.28 15.83 -10.85
N GLY A 111 -5.57 17.07 -10.47
CA GLY A 111 -6.90 17.66 -10.57
C GLY A 111 -7.76 17.53 -9.32
N PHE A 112 -7.26 16.91 -8.27
CA PHE A 112 -7.91 16.82 -6.96
C PHE A 112 -7.10 17.57 -5.91
N ASP A 113 -7.77 18.19 -4.97
CA ASP A 113 -7.18 19.04 -3.92
C ASP A 113 -7.18 18.36 -2.53
N ARG A 114 -7.81 17.19 -2.43
CA ARG A 114 -7.98 16.45 -1.17
C ARG A 114 -7.92 14.95 -1.36
N GLY A 115 -7.61 14.25 -0.27
CA GLY A 115 -7.76 12.81 -0.13
C GLY A 115 -9.22 12.37 -0.08
N TRP A 116 -9.44 11.14 0.32
CA TRP A 116 -10.74 10.50 0.44
C TRP A 116 -10.80 9.62 1.69
N ARG A 117 -11.97 9.16 2.05
CA ARG A 117 -12.17 8.31 3.23
C ARG A 117 -12.68 6.93 2.80
N MET A 118 -12.28 5.91 3.54
CA MET A 118 -12.72 4.53 3.25
C MET A 118 -14.22 4.33 3.50
N ASP A 119 -14.82 5.14 4.34
CA ASP A 119 -16.27 5.17 4.63
C ASP A 119 -17.06 6.12 3.71
N ASP A 120 -16.45 6.69 2.69
CA ASP A 120 -17.12 7.55 1.70
C ASP A 120 -17.90 6.68 0.71
N GLU A 121 -19.22 6.74 0.79
CA GLU A 121 -20.13 5.93 -0.05
C GLU A 121 -20.08 6.30 -1.53
N GLY A 122 -19.70 7.54 -1.86
CA GLY A 122 -19.59 8.00 -3.26
C GLY A 122 -18.25 7.70 -3.92
N ILE A 123 -17.17 7.60 -3.13
CA ILE A 123 -15.81 7.41 -3.64
C ILE A 123 -15.29 5.99 -3.35
N ALA A 124 -15.32 5.57 -2.10
CA ALA A 124 -14.74 4.29 -1.70
C ALA A 124 -15.63 3.09 -2.04
N TYR A 125 -16.95 3.19 -1.82
CA TYR A 125 -17.83 2.03 -1.97
C TYR A 125 -17.91 1.48 -3.39
N PRO A 126 -17.94 2.29 -4.48
CA PRO A 126 -17.84 1.74 -5.82
C PRO A 126 -16.56 0.90 -6.06
N MET A 127 -15.42 1.32 -5.48
CA MET A 127 -14.18 0.57 -5.53
C MET A 127 -14.25 -0.73 -4.72
N LEU A 128 -14.83 -0.70 -3.50
CA LEU A 128 -15.01 -1.89 -2.66
C LEU A 128 -15.95 -2.92 -3.31
N GLU A 129 -17.05 -2.46 -3.92
CA GLU A 129 -17.94 -3.32 -4.71
C GLU A 129 -17.24 -3.91 -5.93
N GLN A 130 -16.42 -3.13 -6.62
CA GLN A 130 -15.61 -3.63 -7.73
C GLN A 130 -14.59 -4.69 -7.28
N ALA A 131 -13.91 -4.47 -6.16
CA ALA A 131 -12.99 -5.45 -5.56
C ALA A 131 -13.70 -6.78 -5.25
N ARG A 132 -14.92 -6.71 -4.66
CA ARG A 132 -15.78 -7.85 -4.39
C ARG A 132 -16.17 -8.60 -5.69
N LYS A 133 -16.62 -7.85 -6.70
CA LYS A 133 -16.99 -8.40 -8.02
C LYS A 133 -15.83 -9.11 -8.71
N LEU A 134 -14.63 -8.54 -8.63
CA LEU A 134 -13.40 -9.09 -9.20
C LEU A 134 -12.79 -10.23 -8.37
N GLN A 135 -13.34 -10.52 -7.19
CA GLN A 135 -12.87 -11.56 -6.27
C GLN A 135 -11.44 -11.33 -5.74
N VAL A 136 -10.93 -10.10 -5.82
CA VAL A 136 -9.67 -9.69 -5.16
C VAL A 136 -10.06 -8.94 -3.89
N LYS A 137 -10.20 -9.67 -2.79
CA LYS A 137 -10.88 -9.22 -1.59
C LYS A 137 -10.00 -8.51 -0.56
N ARG A 138 -8.70 -8.45 -0.76
CA ARG A 138 -7.76 -7.82 0.17
C ARG A 138 -7.55 -6.35 -0.19
N ILE A 139 -7.84 -5.47 0.75
CA ILE A 139 -7.73 -4.02 0.62
C ILE A 139 -6.63 -3.53 1.56
N CYS A 140 -5.48 -3.22 1.00
CA CYS A 140 -4.29 -2.76 1.72
C CYS A 140 -4.27 -1.23 1.76
N VAL A 141 -4.52 -0.66 2.92
CA VAL A 141 -4.75 0.79 3.08
C VAL A 141 -3.57 1.46 3.77
N HIS A 142 -3.01 2.49 3.14
CA HIS A 142 -2.04 3.35 3.80
C HIS A 142 -2.76 4.20 4.86
N LYS A 143 -2.40 4.02 6.12
CA LYS A 143 -2.95 4.74 7.26
C LYS A 143 -1.86 5.11 8.27
N GLY A 144 -2.15 6.11 9.08
CA GLY A 144 -1.28 6.57 10.15
C GLY A 144 -0.24 7.57 9.67
N LEU A 145 0.79 7.11 8.97
CA LEU A 145 1.86 7.98 8.47
C LEU A 145 1.30 9.05 7.53
N PRO A 146 1.65 10.34 7.74
CA PRO A 146 1.15 11.43 6.91
C PRO A 146 1.52 11.25 5.45
N LEU A 147 0.51 11.32 4.58
CA LEU A 147 0.66 11.37 3.13
C LEU A 147 -0.42 12.31 2.57
N GLY A 148 -0.01 13.20 1.67
CA GLY A 148 -0.90 14.19 1.07
C GLY A 148 -1.11 15.43 1.95
N PRO A 149 -1.93 16.40 1.48
CA PRO A 149 -2.02 17.72 2.09
C PRO A 149 -2.80 17.75 3.41
N VAL A 150 -3.67 16.78 3.66
CA VAL A 150 -4.55 16.74 4.82
C VAL A 150 -4.32 15.46 5.63
N PRO A 151 -3.64 15.53 6.78
CA PRO A 151 -3.30 14.35 7.60
C PRO A 151 -4.50 13.53 8.05
N ASP A 152 -5.68 14.13 8.23
CA ASP A 152 -6.90 13.45 8.72
C ASP A 152 -7.37 12.32 7.79
N TYR A 153 -7.09 12.37 6.50
CA TYR A 153 -7.38 11.27 5.57
C TYR A 153 -6.55 10.01 5.84
N ASN A 154 -5.45 10.14 6.58
CA ASN A 154 -4.61 9.01 6.97
C ASN A 154 -5.02 8.41 8.34
N HIS A 155 -6.04 8.96 9.01
CA HIS A 155 -6.56 8.41 10.24
C HIS A 155 -7.31 7.10 9.97
N PRO A 156 -7.09 6.01 10.74
CA PRO A 156 -7.69 4.71 10.46
C PRO A 156 -9.18 4.57 10.85
N ARG A 157 -9.77 5.55 11.54
CA ARG A 157 -11.16 5.49 12.04
C ARG A 157 -12.24 5.24 10.97
N ASP A 158 -11.99 5.64 9.72
CA ASP A 158 -12.89 5.43 8.60
C ASP A 158 -13.01 3.95 8.17
N LEU A 159 -12.05 3.12 8.57
CA LEU A 159 -12.09 1.69 8.32
C LEU A 159 -13.14 0.95 9.15
N ILE A 160 -13.54 1.50 10.30
CA ILE A 160 -14.51 0.85 11.20
C ILE A 160 -15.87 0.68 10.49
N LYS A 161 -16.37 1.75 9.84
CA LYS A 161 -17.61 1.68 9.09
C LYS A 161 -17.46 0.83 7.84
N ALA A 162 -16.41 1.05 7.06
CA ALA A 162 -16.15 0.29 5.85
C ALA A 162 -16.09 -1.23 6.11
N ALA A 163 -15.38 -1.67 7.15
CA ALA A 163 -15.28 -3.08 7.50
C ALA A 163 -16.64 -3.68 7.99
N LYS A 164 -17.50 -2.88 8.61
CA LYS A 164 -18.85 -3.32 8.97
C LYS A 164 -19.75 -3.49 7.75
N ASP A 165 -19.66 -2.57 6.79
CA ASP A 165 -20.49 -2.56 5.59
C ASP A 165 -20.00 -3.60 4.55
N PHE A 166 -18.72 -3.97 4.61
CA PHE A 166 -18.07 -4.96 3.72
C PHE A 166 -17.39 -6.08 4.52
N PRO A 167 -18.14 -6.89 5.27
CA PRO A 167 -17.58 -7.90 6.17
C PRO A 167 -16.92 -9.08 5.45
N ASP A 168 -17.08 -9.17 4.13
CA ASP A 168 -16.47 -10.18 3.27
C ASP A 168 -15.17 -9.70 2.59
N LEU A 169 -14.71 -8.46 2.88
CA LEU A 169 -13.43 -7.92 2.46
C LEU A 169 -12.45 -7.88 3.63
N ASP A 170 -11.19 -8.18 3.35
CA ASP A 170 -10.09 -8.11 4.30
C ASP A 170 -9.42 -6.74 4.22
N PHE A 171 -9.50 -5.94 5.27
CA PHE A 171 -8.83 -4.64 5.36
C PHE A 171 -7.48 -4.78 6.09
N LEU A 172 -6.38 -4.54 5.37
CA LEU A 172 -5.03 -4.57 5.90
C LEU A 172 -4.54 -3.13 6.13
N VAL A 173 -4.42 -2.76 7.39
CA VAL A 173 -4.01 -1.41 7.80
C VAL A 173 -2.50 -1.32 7.81
N TYR A 174 -1.93 -0.63 6.82
CA TYR A 174 -0.49 -0.47 6.71
C TYR A 174 0.04 0.48 7.78
N HIS A 175 1.33 0.29 8.12
CA HIS A 175 2.03 1.05 9.16
C HIS A 175 1.38 0.92 10.54
N SER A 176 0.62 -0.15 10.78
CA SER A 176 -0.16 -0.38 12.01
C SER A 176 -1.09 0.78 12.38
N GLY A 177 -1.47 1.64 11.42
CA GLY A 177 -2.21 2.87 11.67
C GLY A 177 -1.42 3.92 12.49
N LEU A 178 -0.09 3.78 12.59
CA LEU A 178 0.78 4.66 13.37
C LEU A 178 0.62 6.11 12.95
N ARG A 179 0.08 6.93 13.84
CA ARG A 179 -0.08 8.38 13.62
C ARG A 179 1.25 9.08 13.84
N GLY A 180 1.59 9.96 12.88
CA GLY A 180 2.88 10.59 12.74
C GLY A 180 3.42 11.19 14.02
N VAL A 181 4.42 10.55 14.53
CA VAL A 181 5.27 11.04 15.61
C VAL A 181 6.63 11.37 15.02
N ALA A 182 7.16 12.52 15.37
CA ALA A 182 8.47 12.92 14.92
C ALA A 182 9.57 11.94 15.39
N SER A 183 9.33 11.28 16.54
CA SER A 183 10.09 10.11 16.98
C SER A 183 9.26 9.30 17.99
N ILE A 184 9.44 7.99 18.03
CA ILE A 184 8.84 7.10 19.03
C ILE A 184 9.27 7.54 20.44
N ASP A 185 10.52 7.96 20.61
CA ASP A 185 11.06 8.43 21.89
C ASP A 185 10.31 9.65 22.44
N GLN A 186 9.88 10.58 21.56
CA GLN A 186 9.11 11.75 21.98
C GLN A 186 7.70 11.40 22.44
N VAL A 187 7.12 10.33 21.91
CA VAL A 187 5.81 9.84 22.33
C VAL A 187 5.90 9.17 23.68
N PHE A 188 6.86 8.27 23.88
CA PHE A 188 7.09 7.62 25.17
C PHE A 188 7.44 8.64 26.27
N ALA A 189 8.23 9.66 25.94
CA ALA A 189 8.59 10.71 26.89
C ALA A 189 7.39 11.56 27.33
N LYS A 190 6.37 11.73 26.48
CA LYS A 190 5.21 12.60 26.78
C LYS A 190 4.03 11.87 27.40
N THR A 191 3.76 10.64 26.97
CA THR A 191 2.51 9.95 27.32
C THR A 191 2.73 8.61 28.02
N GLY A 192 3.92 8.02 27.92
CA GLY A 192 4.17 6.64 28.37
C GLY A 192 3.39 5.58 27.58
N GLU A 193 2.60 5.98 26.58
CA GLU A 193 1.72 5.14 25.80
C GLU A 193 1.95 5.32 24.31
N ILE A 194 1.67 4.27 23.55
CA ILE A 194 1.72 4.33 22.10
C ILE A 194 0.44 5.01 21.59
N PRO A 195 0.51 6.08 20.77
CA PRO A 195 -0.64 6.95 20.45
C PRO A 195 -1.87 6.26 19.85
N TRP A 196 -1.70 5.09 19.25
CA TRP A 196 -2.83 4.34 18.65
C TRP A 196 -3.50 3.36 19.63
N THR A 197 -3.04 3.28 20.88
CA THR A 197 -3.67 2.44 21.90
C THR A 197 -4.66 3.18 22.77
N THR A 198 -4.79 4.49 22.61
CA THR A 198 -5.61 5.38 23.44
C THR A 198 -6.90 5.88 22.77
N GLU A 199 -7.24 5.41 21.59
CA GLU A 199 -8.51 5.76 20.90
C GLU A 199 -9.46 4.57 20.73
#